data_922c4928e2f8f715ae32c7293a954978
#
_entry.id   922c4928e2f8f715ae32c7293a954978
#
_cell.length_a   1.000
_cell.length_b   1.000
_cell.length_c   1.000
_cell.angle_alpha   90.00
_cell.angle_beta   90.00
_cell.angle_gamma   90.00
#
_symmetry.space_group_name_H-M   'P 1'
#
loop_
_entity.id
_entity.type
_entity.pdbx_description
1 polymer ?
#
loop_
_entity_poly.entity_id
_entity_poly.type
_entity_poly.pdbx_seq_one_letter_code
_entity_poly.pdbx_strand_id
1 'polypeptide(L)'
;MGCREHVPPAWALAFFFLSVGPTVRPSDLSAQMDMQHPMEMQAGPLGIPETRMGSGTSWLPDASPMHAAHYMLGRWTLMLHGKGFFQYDWQGGSRGSNQLGIVNWAMAAASRPLGGGQLQLRAMLSAEPWTVGSRGYPLLVQSGESYQGAPLHDRQHPHDLFMELSALYERPVAQNLGLSLYLAPVGEPAVGPVAFPHRPSAADDPLAPTSHHWQDGTHITFGVVTAGVFTRNVKLEASWFNGREPDEIRTNFDYAGRRLDSYSARLTVNPGPRWSLSTWYAYLKSPEGLHPDESLHRIGASALTTQAVGTRGTWSSALIYGANDQIGPGPLASSVVLESTLDLDGTNTFFGRAEYVRKSAEELVIPSASPTTEYDVGALALGYLRLIATGAGLAAAVGVCGSVNFVPSSLNAVYGSRTPAGVAIFLRLRPVGAREGGMKMEGMPDMHGGSHD
;
A
#
# COMPACT_ATOMS: atom_id res chain seq x y z
N MET A 1 -13.84 4.78 -36.94
CA MET A 1 -14.80 5.47 -36.08
C MET A 1 -14.08 5.76 -34.77
N GLY A 2 -13.71 7.03 -34.55
CA GLY A 2 -12.87 7.40 -33.41
C GLY A 2 -13.73 7.56 -32.16
N CYS A 3 -13.51 6.72 -31.14
CA CYS A 3 -13.99 6.98 -29.79
C CYS A 3 -13.21 8.17 -29.22
N ARG A 4 -13.91 9.29 -29.01
CA ARG A 4 -13.38 10.38 -28.19
C ARG A 4 -13.46 9.95 -26.74
N GLU A 5 -12.29 9.74 -26.11
CA GLU A 5 -12.19 9.58 -24.66
C GLU A 5 -12.68 10.87 -23.98
N HIS A 6 -13.75 10.77 -23.19
CA HIS A 6 -14.22 11.86 -22.35
C HIS A 6 -13.32 11.93 -21.10
N VAL A 7 -12.39 12.88 -21.11
CA VAL A 7 -11.67 13.28 -19.89
C VAL A 7 -12.62 14.20 -19.10
N PRO A 8 -13.06 13.83 -17.90
CA PRO A 8 -13.86 14.71 -17.07
C PRO A 8 -13.02 15.92 -16.61
N PRO A 9 -13.61 17.08 -16.42
CA PRO A 9 -12.88 18.29 -16.06
C PRO A 9 -12.32 18.20 -14.62
N ALA A 10 -11.14 18.78 -14.43
CA ALA A 10 -10.32 18.71 -13.21
C ALA A 10 -11.01 19.12 -11.88
N TRP A 11 -12.18 19.76 -11.92
CA TRP A 11 -12.93 20.15 -10.73
C TRP A 11 -13.67 18.96 -10.05
N ALA A 12 -13.88 17.84 -10.73
CA ALA A 12 -14.50 16.65 -10.14
C ALA A 12 -13.63 16.01 -9.02
N LEU A 13 -12.34 16.30 -9.00
CA LEU A 13 -11.36 15.77 -8.04
C LEU A 13 -11.32 16.54 -6.71
N ALA A 14 -11.67 17.83 -6.72
CA ALA A 14 -11.77 18.61 -5.48
C ALA A 14 -12.89 18.11 -4.55
N PHE A 15 -13.90 17.46 -5.12
CA PHE A 15 -15.04 16.93 -4.35
C PHE A 15 -14.71 15.66 -3.55
N PHE A 16 -13.75 14.84 -3.97
CA PHE A 16 -13.47 13.57 -3.28
C PHE A 16 -12.77 13.75 -1.92
N PHE A 17 -11.98 14.81 -1.77
CA PHE A 17 -11.34 15.15 -0.50
C PHE A 17 -12.13 16.18 0.34
N LEU A 18 -13.06 16.94 -0.27
CA LEU A 18 -13.83 17.99 0.39
C LEU A 18 -15.27 17.60 0.77
N SER A 19 -15.85 16.54 0.18
CA SER A 19 -17.23 16.15 0.39
C SER A 19 -17.50 15.15 1.52
N VAL A 20 -16.48 14.69 2.22
CA VAL A 20 -16.62 13.86 3.45
C VAL A 20 -16.55 14.75 4.71
N GLY A 21 -16.96 16.00 4.60
CA GLY A 21 -17.33 16.81 5.76
C GLY A 21 -18.81 16.56 6.05
N PRO A 22 -19.19 16.04 7.23
CA PRO A 22 -20.60 16.04 7.59
C PRO A 22 -21.09 17.48 7.61
N THR A 23 -22.20 17.78 6.92
CA THR A 23 -22.97 19.00 7.10
C THR A 23 -23.64 18.94 8.47
N VAL A 24 -22.87 18.91 9.53
CA VAL A 24 -23.31 19.09 10.92
C VAL A 24 -23.42 20.60 11.12
N ARG A 25 -24.60 21.07 11.43
CA ARG A 25 -24.83 22.49 11.75
C ARG A 25 -23.93 22.93 12.92
N PRO A 26 -23.34 24.12 12.90
CA PRO A 26 -22.44 24.58 13.96
C PRO A 26 -23.04 24.59 15.38
N SER A 27 -24.37 24.50 15.49
CA SER A 27 -25.09 24.48 16.77
C SER A 27 -25.01 23.15 17.54
N ASP A 28 -24.66 22.03 16.85
CA ASP A 28 -24.65 20.72 17.50
C ASP A 28 -23.21 20.27 17.90
N LEU A 29 -22.22 21.09 17.57
CA LEU A 29 -20.80 20.85 17.91
C LEU A 29 -20.35 21.47 19.23
N SER A 30 -21.22 22.19 19.94
CA SER A 30 -20.91 22.78 21.27
C SER A 30 -21.06 21.80 22.44
N ALA A 31 -21.44 20.56 22.20
CA ALA A 31 -21.39 19.51 23.21
C ALA A 31 -19.97 18.95 23.30
N GLN A 32 -19.13 19.63 24.11
CA GLN A 32 -17.91 19.13 24.77
C GLN A 32 -16.98 18.25 23.87
N MET A 33 -16.22 18.90 23.00
CA MET A 33 -14.88 18.41 22.71
C MET A 33 -13.99 18.73 23.94
N ASP A 34 -13.86 17.75 24.81
CA ASP A 34 -12.89 17.80 25.89
C ASP A 34 -11.50 17.51 25.30
N MET A 35 -10.81 18.57 24.86
CA MET A 35 -9.51 18.52 24.18
C MET A 35 -8.32 18.45 25.15
N GLN A 36 -8.49 17.92 26.35
CA GLN A 36 -7.47 18.01 27.41
C GLN A 36 -6.70 16.72 27.71
N HIS A 37 -6.94 15.61 26.98
CA HIS A 37 -6.07 14.44 27.09
C HIS A 37 -5.39 14.15 25.76
N PRO A 38 -4.05 13.92 25.70
CA PRO A 38 -3.46 13.25 24.55
C PRO A 38 -4.19 11.91 24.43
N MET A 39 -4.88 11.67 23.28
CA MET A 39 -5.50 10.36 23.02
C MET A 39 -4.38 9.32 23.10
N GLU A 40 -4.30 8.57 24.19
CA GLU A 40 -3.57 7.32 24.19
C GLU A 40 -4.22 6.48 23.09
N MET A 41 -3.47 6.18 22.03
CA MET A 41 -3.93 5.29 20.96
C MET A 41 -4.37 3.99 21.63
N GLN A 42 -5.64 3.65 21.50
CA GLN A 42 -6.23 2.51 22.19
C GLN A 42 -5.50 1.26 21.73
N ALA A 43 -4.79 0.59 22.63
CA ALA A 43 -4.16 -0.67 22.31
C ALA A 43 -5.24 -1.69 21.92
N GLY A 44 -5.01 -2.42 20.85
CA GLY A 44 -5.85 -3.52 20.42
C GLY A 44 -5.79 -4.72 21.38
N PRO A 45 -6.40 -5.84 21.00
CA PRO A 45 -6.34 -7.08 21.76
C PRO A 45 -4.91 -7.48 22.13
N LEU A 46 -4.71 -8.03 23.33
CA LEU A 46 -3.41 -8.40 23.92
C LEU A 46 -2.40 -7.23 24.04
N GLY A 47 -2.88 -5.98 24.05
CA GLY A 47 -2.05 -4.78 24.12
C GLY A 47 -1.20 -4.53 22.87
N ILE A 48 -1.63 -5.01 21.71
CA ILE A 48 -0.99 -4.74 20.42
C ILE A 48 -1.27 -3.29 20.01
N PRO A 49 -0.25 -2.48 19.70
CA PRO A 49 -0.46 -1.08 19.33
C PRO A 49 -1.11 -0.97 17.95
N GLU A 50 -1.93 0.06 17.74
CA GLU A 50 -2.59 0.34 16.47
C GLU A 50 -1.60 0.59 15.33
N THR A 51 -0.42 1.13 15.61
CA THR A 51 0.69 1.32 14.65
C THR A 51 1.19 0.04 14.00
N ARG A 52 0.86 -1.13 14.59
CA ARG A 52 1.19 -2.44 14.02
C ARG A 52 0.29 -2.83 12.85
N MET A 53 -0.86 -2.19 12.67
CA MET A 53 -1.76 -2.49 11.55
C MET A 53 -1.13 -2.13 10.21
N GLY A 54 -1.00 -3.14 9.36
CA GLY A 54 -0.66 -3.01 7.95
C GLY A 54 -1.89 -3.11 7.05
N SER A 55 -1.68 -3.42 5.78
CA SER A 55 -2.76 -3.77 4.84
C SER A 55 -3.37 -5.13 5.18
N GLY A 56 -4.65 -5.33 4.86
CA GLY A 56 -5.37 -6.56 5.18
C GLY A 56 -5.24 -6.91 6.66
N THR A 57 -4.67 -8.07 6.94
CA THR A 57 -4.37 -8.54 8.30
C THR A 57 -2.88 -8.50 8.65
N SER A 58 -2.04 -7.92 7.78
CA SER A 58 -0.58 -7.89 7.94
C SER A 58 -0.13 -7.02 9.11
N TRP A 59 1.07 -7.31 9.63
CA TRP A 59 1.67 -6.56 10.72
C TRP A 59 2.88 -5.76 10.25
N LEU A 60 2.96 -4.52 10.75
CA LEU A 60 4.11 -3.63 10.70
C LEU A 60 4.94 -3.73 11.98
N PRO A 61 6.18 -3.20 12.03
CA PRO A 61 6.85 -2.88 13.29
C PRO A 61 6.01 -1.92 14.15
N ASP A 62 5.99 -2.09 15.48
CA ASP A 62 5.25 -1.20 16.39
C ASP A 62 5.73 0.26 16.32
N ALA A 63 7.01 0.45 15.99
CA ALA A 63 7.62 1.77 15.82
C ALA A 63 7.24 2.47 14.50
N SER A 64 6.41 1.86 13.66
CA SER A 64 6.00 2.44 12.37
C SER A 64 5.26 3.76 12.56
N PRO A 65 5.54 4.78 11.71
CA PRO A 65 4.80 6.03 11.75
C PRO A 65 3.36 5.80 11.29
N MET A 66 2.41 6.43 11.95
CA MET A 66 1.01 6.42 11.55
C MET A 66 0.59 7.82 11.12
N HIS A 67 0.29 7.98 9.83
CA HIS A 67 -0.16 9.22 9.24
C HIS A 67 -1.67 9.16 8.99
N ALA A 68 -2.44 9.20 10.06
CA ALA A 68 -3.89 9.10 10.03
C ALA A 68 -4.52 10.14 10.94
N ALA A 69 -5.70 10.63 10.56
CA ALA A 69 -6.53 11.47 11.42
C ALA A 69 -7.50 10.57 12.20
N HIS A 70 -7.62 10.81 13.51
CA HIS A 70 -8.46 10.03 14.42
C HIS A 70 -9.59 10.87 14.99
N TYR A 71 -10.79 10.29 15.06
CA TYR A 71 -11.98 10.93 15.59
C TYR A 71 -12.75 9.94 16.47
N MET A 72 -13.39 10.44 17.54
CA MET A 72 -14.30 9.65 18.36
C MET A 72 -15.75 9.94 17.95
N LEU A 73 -16.53 8.90 17.67
CA LEU A 73 -17.95 8.99 17.39
C LEU A 73 -18.71 8.02 18.30
N GLY A 74 -19.09 8.48 19.47
CA GLY A 74 -19.65 7.65 20.52
C GLY A 74 -18.67 6.55 20.96
N ARG A 75 -19.00 5.28 20.72
CA ARG A 75 -18.13 4.14 21.04
C ARG A 75 -17.21 3.69 19.89
N TRP A 76 -17.22 4.40 18.78
CA TRP A 76 -16.40 4.14 17.62
C TRP A 76 -15.18 5.07 17.58
N THR A 77 -14.02 4.51 17.33
CA THR A 77 -12.83 5.24 16.91
C THR A 77 -12.77 5.19 15.40
N LEU A 78 -12.82 6.34 14.75
CA LEU A 78 -12.66 6.48 13.31
C LEU A 78 -11.22 6.87 13.00
N MET A 79 -10.60 6.19 12.04
CA MET A 79 -9.30 6.53 11.47
C MET A 79 -9.50 6.84 9.98
N LEU A 80 -8.98 7.99 9.55
CA LEU A 80 -8.90 8.37 8.14
C LEU A 80 -7.44 8.38 7.71
N HIS A 81 -7.12 7.58 6.71
CA HIS A 81 -5.79 7.39 6.17
C HIS A 81 -5.84 7.47 4.64
N GLY A 82 -4.75 7.89 4.00
CA GLY A 82 -4.70 7.94 2.55
C GLY A 82 -3.53 8.77 2.04
N LYS A 83 -3.27 8.66 0.75
CA LYS A 83 -2.28 9.45 0.01
C LYS A 83 -2.79 9.77 -1.38
N GLY A 84 -2.38 10.92 -1.88
CA GLY A 84 -2.56 11.31 -3.27
C GLY A 84 -1.27 11.91 -3.79
N PHE A 85 -0.83 11.46 -4.96
CA PHE A 85 0.35 11.96 -5.67
C PHE A 85 -0.12 12.56 -7.00
N PHE A 86 -0.19 13.88 -7.09
CA PHE A 86 -0.32 14.56 -8.38
C PHE A 86 1.07 14.59 -9.01
N GLN A 87 1.27 13.78 -10.06
CA GLN A 87 2.59 13.54 -10.62
C GLN A 87 2.65 13.77 -12.13
N TYR A 88 3.80 14.27 -12.59
CA TYR A 88 4.26 14.11 -13.96
C TYR A 88 5.37 13.05 -13.95
N ASP A 89 5.10 11.93 -14.61
CA ASP A 89 6.02 10.82 -14.78
C ASP A 89 6.52 10.76 -16.22
N TRP A 90 7.83 10.70 -16.40
CA TRP A 90 8.50 10.53 -17.67
C TRP A 90 9.44 9.34 -17.60
N GLN A 91 9.27 8.40 -18.53
CA GLN A 91 10.11 7.23 -18.71
C GLN A 91 10.78 7.31 -20.07
N GLY A 92 12.10 7.18 -20.12
CA GLY A 92 12.90 7.27 -21.34
C GLY A 92 13.08 5.96 -22.07
N GLY A 93 13.85 5.99 -23.18
CA GLY A 93 14.08 4.81 -24.02
C GLY A 93 12.99 4.57 -25.07
N SER A 94 13.17 3.53 -25.89
CA SER A 94 12.27 3.23 -27.03
C SER A 94 10.86 2.83 -26.59
N ARG A 95 10.71 2.27 -25.40
CA ARG A 95 9.43 1.92 -24.76
C ARG A 95 8.95 2.94 -23.73
N GLY A 96 9.71 4.03 -23.61
CA GLY A 96 9.36 5.12 -22.70
C GLY A 96 8.11 5.87 -23.10
N SER A 97 7.48 6.50 -22.14
CA SER A 97 6.35 7.42 -22.34
C SER A 97 6.27 8.40 -21.17
N ASN A 98 5.35 9.36 -21.24
CA ASN A 98 5.12 10.29 -20.15
C ASN A 98 3.63 10.47 -19.89
N GLN A 99 3.30 10.85 -18.66
CA GLN A 99 1.93 11.04 -18.24
C GLN A 99 1.83 12.02 -17.06
N LEU A 100 0.82 12.86 -17.10
CA LEU A 100 0.31 13.59 -15.95
C LEU A 100 -0.86 12.81 -15.37
N GLY A 101 -0.86 12.55 -14.06
CA GLY A 101 -1.91 11.76 -13.41
C GLY A 101 -1.93 11.95 -11.90
N ILE A 102 -2.90 11.32 -11.24
CA ILE A 102 -2.97 11.29 -9.79
C ILE A 102 -3.09 9.84 -9.33
N VAL A 103 -2.00 9.30 -8.79
CA VAL A 103 -2.00 8.04 -8.05
C VAL A 103 -2.57 8.31 -6.66
N ASN A 104 -3.56 7.55 -6.22
CA ASN A 104 -4.26 7.89 -4.97
C ASN A 104 -4.99 6.72 -4.35
N TRP A 105 -5.18 6.80 -3.04
CA TRP A 105 -6.10 5.96 -2.28
C TRP A 105 -6.50 6.67 -0.98
N ALA A 106 -7.68 6.33 -0.46
CA ALA A 106 -8.20 6.81 0.81
C ALA A 106 -8.89 5.67 1.54
N MET A 107 -8.62 5.54 2.85
CA MET A 107 -9.18 4.52 3.72
C MET A 107 -9.85 5.17 4.93
N ALA A 108 -11.03 4.66 5.26
CA ALA A 108 -11.70 4.89 6.53
C ALA A 108 -11.75 3.56 7.30
N ALA A 109 -11.32 3.58 8.56
CA ALA A 109 -11.45 2.45 9.47
C ALA A 109 -12.26 2.88 10.70
N ALA A 110 -13.22 2.06 11.12
CA ALA A 110 -14.05 2.29 12.29
C ALA A 110 -13.89 1.11 13.25
N SER A 111 -13.36 1.36 14.44
CA SER A 111 -13.07 0.34 15.45
C SER A 111 -13.91 0.54 16.70
N ARG A 112 -14.33 -0.56 17.35
CA ARG A 112 -15.00 -0.54 18.65
C ARG A 112 -14.82 -1.83 19.42
N PRO A 113 -14.85 -1.79 20.75
CA PRO A 113 -14.96 -3.00 21.56
C PRO A 113 -16.30 -3.72 21.28
N LEU A 114 -16.28 -5.05 21.13
CA LEU A 114 -17.44 -5.88 20.92
C LEU A 114 -17.22 -7.28 21.51
N GLY A 115 -18.12 -7.73 22.42
CA GLY A 115 -18.15 -9.11 22.92
C GLY A 115 -16.84 -9.63 23.53
N GLY A 116 -16.07 -8.77 24.21
CA GLY A 116 -14.76 -9.09 24.78
C GLY A 116 -13.61 -9.12 23.78
N GLY A 117 -13.83 -8.67 22.55
CA GLY A 117 -12.85 -8.43 21.50
C GLY A 117 -12.98 -7.04 20.92
N GLN A 118 -12.39 -6.83 19.76
CA GLN A 118 -12.46 -5.61 18.96
C GLN A 118 -12.98 -5.92 17.56
N LEU A 119 -14.00 -5.17 17.15
CA LEU A 119 -14.47 -5.16 15.76
C LEU A 119 -13.89 -3.93 15.07
N GLN A 120 -13.36 -4.13 13.86
CA GLN A 120 -12.95 -3.07 12.95
C GLN A 120 -13.65 -3.26 11.60
N LEU A 121 -14.23 -2.20 11.07
CA LEU A 121 -14.78 -2.13 9.71
C LEU A 121 -13.88 -1.20 8.89
N ARG A 122 -13.53 -1.61 7.67
CA ARG A 122 -12.68 -0.81 6.79
C ARG A 122 -13.27 -0.64 5.41
N ALA A 123 -13.07 0.54 4.84
CA ALA A 123 -13.37 0.84 3.44
C ALA A 123 -12.19 1.62 2.87
N MET A 124 -11.59 1.11 1.79
CA MET A 124 -10.50 1.74 1.05
C MET A 124 -10.90 1.87 -0.41
N LEU A 125 -10.74 3.07 -0.95
CA LEU A 125 -11.14 3.43 -2.30
C LEU A 125 -10.00 4.12 -3.04
N SER A 126 -9.97 3.97 -4.38
CA SER A 126 -9.08 4.72 -5.27
C SER A 126 -9.85 5.37 -6.41
N ALA A 127 -9.46 6.58 -6.78
CA ALA A 127 -9.98 7.27 -7.95
C ALA A 127 -9.08 7.09 -9.20
N GLU A 128 -8.09 6.22 -9.15
CA GLU A 128 -7.14 5.98 -10.26
C GLU A 128 -7.81 5.58 -11.58
N PRO A 129 -8.95 4.85 -11.62
CA PRO A 129 -9.63 4.57 -12.88
C PRO A 129 -9.92 5.84 -13.70
N TRP A 130 -10.09 6.99 -13.03
CA TRP A 130 -10.36 8.29 -13.68
C TRP A 130 -9.15 9.22 -13.71
N THR A 131 -8.22 9.10 -12.77
CA THR A 131 -7.14 10.07 -12.56
C THR A 131 -5.81 9.63 -13.16
N VAL A 132 -5.68 8.33 -13.42
CA VAL A 132 -4.55 7.70 -14.12
C VAL A 132 -4.99 7.15 -15.47
N GLY A 133 -6.26 6.70 -15.56
CA GLY A 133 -6.87 6.10 -16.75
C GLY A 133 -6.65 4.59 -16.83
N SER A 134 -7.40 3.94 -17.69
CA SER A 134 -7.49 2.46 -17.77
C SER A 134 -6.18 1.77 -18.15
N ARG A 135 -5.25 2.48 -18.82
CA ARG A 135 -3.91 1.97 -19.14
C ARG A 135 -2.88 2.15 -18.02
N GLY A 136 -3.29 2.76 -16.89
CA GLY A 136 -2.35 3.08 -15.82
C GLY A 136 -1.29 4.12 -16.20
N TYR A 137 -0.16 4.16 -15.50
CA TYR A 137 0.91 5.13 -15.71
C TYR A 137 2.20 4.46 -16.19
N PRO A 138 3.11 5.20 -16.89
CA PRO A 138 4.38 4.65 -17.37
C PRO A 138 5.23 4.09 -16.24
N LEU A 139 5.76 2.88 -16.42
CA LEU A 139 6.71 2.25 -15.52
C LEU A 139 7.47 1.18 -16.29
N LEU A 140 8.69 1.48 -16.72
CA LEU A 140 9.49 0.56 -17.54
C LEU A 140 9.69 -0.79 -16.85
N VAL A 141 9.71 -1.83 -17.67
CA VAL A 141 9.83 -3.24 -17.28
C VAL A 141 8.71 -3.77 -16.39
N GLN A 142 7.66 -2.99 -16.12
CA GLN A 142 6.49 -3.47 -15.40
C GLN A 142 5.63 -4.38 -16.29
N SER A 143 5.05 -5.40 -15.66
CA SER A 143 4.24 -6.45 -16.32
C SER A 143 3.31 -7.09 -15.30
N GLY A 144 2.44 -7.98 -15.73
CA GLY A 144 1.60 -8.84 -14.89
C GLY A 144 0.12 -8.52 -14.95
N GLU A 145 -0.31 -7.64 -15.86
CA GLU A 145 -1.72 -7.27 -16.05
C GLU A 145 -2.11 -7.26 -17.52
N SER A 146 -3.39 -7.07 -17.81
CA SER A 146 -3.92 -6.95 -19.17
C SER A 146 -4.61 -5.61 -19.41
N TYR A 147 -4.69 -5.24 -20.67
CA TYR A 147 -5.48 -4.13 -21.16
C TYR A 147 -6.05 -4.45 -22.54
N GLN A 148 -7.39 -4.40 -22.67
CA GLN A 148 -8.11 -4.76 -23.90
C GLN A 148 -7.79 -6.19 -24.41
N GLY A 149 -7.64 -7.13 -23.47
CA GLY A 149 -7.35 -8.53 -23.78
C GLY A 149 -5.92 -8.80 -24.27
N ALA A 150 -4.99 -7.86 -24.07
CA ALA A 150 -3.57 -8.02 -24.39
C ALA A 150 -2.70 -7.74 -23.16
N PRO A 151 -1.49 -8.34 -23.04
CA PRO A 151 -0.59 -8.06 -21.91
C PRO A 151 -0.26 -6.56 -21.83
N LEU A 152 -0.42 -5.99 -20.65
CA LEU A 152 0.03 -4.64 -20.34
C LEU A 152 1.50 -4.69 -19.93
N HIS A 153 2.35 -3.99 -20.65
CA HIS A 153 3.78 -3.93 -20.37
C HIS A 153 4.27 -2.47 -20.29
N ASP A 154 5.37 -2.26 -19.56
CA ASP A 154 6.00 -0.95 -19.35
C ASP A 154 5.04 0.11 -18.78
N ARG A 155 4.03 -0.37 -18.06
CA ARG A 155 3.04 0.46 -17.37
C ARG A 155 2.55 -0.26 -16.11
N GLN A 156 2.31 0.53 -15.05
CA GLN A 156 1.58 0.06 -13.88
C GLN A 156 0.08 0.31 -14.11
N HIS A 157 -0.73 -0.74 -13.97
CA HIS A 157 -2.18 -0.64 -14.03
C HIS A 157 -2.76 0.26 -12.92
N PRO A 158 -3.94 0.87 -13.10
CA PRO A 158 -4.61 1.61 -12.03
C PRO A 158 -5.15 0.66 -10.96
N HIS A 159 -5.21 1.09 -9.73
CA HIS A 159 -5.98 0.40 -8.69
C HIS A 159 -7.47 0.42 -9.02
N ASP A 160 -8.20 -0.59 -8.53
CA ASP A 160 -9.66 -0.61 -8.59
C ASP A 160 -10.26 0.46 -7.67
N LEU A 161 -11.47 0.93 -8.01
CA LEU A 161 -12.25 1.84 -7.17
C LEU A 161 -12.40 1.28 -5.75
N PHE A 162 -12.74 -0.01 -5.64
CA PHE A 162 -12.89 -0.70 -4.37
C PHE A 162 -11.64 -1.51 -4.08
N MET A 163 -10.74 -0.96 -3.25
CA MET A 163 -9.52 -1.64 -2.85
C MET A 163 -9.74 -2.53 -1.62
N GLU A 164 -10.57 -2.09 -0.68
CA GLU A 164 -10.96 -2.89 0.50
C GLU A 164 -12.36 -2.51 0.99
N LEU A 165 -13.18 -3.51 1.25
CA LEU A 165 -14.36 -3.45 2.11
C LEU A 165 -14.29 -4.66 3.02
N SER A 166 -14.10 -4.45 4.33
CA SER A 166 -13.81 -5.56 5.23
C SER A 166 -14.34 -5.37 6.63
N ALA A 167 -14.48 -6.50 7.33
CA ALA A 167 -14.69 -6.59 8.77
C ALA A 167 -13.61 -7.50 9.37
N LEU A 168 -12.86 -6.98 10.34
CA LEU A 168 -11.89 -7.71 11.15
C LEU A 168 -12.42 -7.80 12.58
N TYR A 169 -12.53 -9.00 13.12
CA TYR A 169 -12.83 -9.23 14.51
C TYR A 169 -11.69 -9.96 15.19
N GLU A 170 -11.14 -9.37 16.23
CA GLU A 170 -10.05 -9.96 17.02
C GLU A 170 -10.50 -10.10 18.49
N ARG A 171 -10.22 -11.27 19.09
CA ARG A 171 -10.63 -11.56 20.46
C ARG A 171 -9.56 -12.32 21.22
N PRO A 172 -9.15 -11.86 22.42
CA PRO A 172 -8.39 -12.66 23.35
C PRO A 172 -9.22 -13.87 23.83
N VAL A 173 -8.64 -15.06 23.77
CA VAL A 173 -9.26 -16.30 24.26
C VAL A 173 -8.52 -16.86 25.46
N ALA A 174 -7.27 -16.39 25.70
CA ALA A 174 -6.48 -16.62 26.88
C ALA A 174 -5.59 -15.40 27.15
N GLN A 175 -4.85 -15.39 28.26
CA GLN A 175 -4.00 -14.28 28.67
C GLN A 175 -3.01 -13.85 27.57
N ASN A 176 -2.46 -14.80 26.80
CA ASN A 176 -1.45 -14.57 25.78
C ASN A 176 -1.87 -15.10 24.39
N LEU A 177 -3.15 -15.39 24.16
CA LEU A 177 -3.63 -15.96 22.92
C LEU A 177 -4.90 -15.25 22.45
N GLY A 178 -4.91 -14.83 21.20
CA GLY A 178 -6.05 -14.24 20.51
C GLY A 178 -6.40 -14.99 19.23
N LEU A 179 -7.66 -14.86 18.82
CA LEU A 179 -8.16 -15.33 17.54
C LEU A 179 -8.59 -14.12 16.71
N SER A 180 -8.39 -14.20 15.41
CA SER A 180 -8.84 -13.20 14.44
C SER A 180 -9.68 -13.85 13.33
N LEU A 181 -10.69 -13.12 12.87
CA LEU A 181 -11.48 -13.45 11.69
C LEU A 181 -11.62 -12.19 10.83
N TYR A 182 -11.20 -12.29 9.58
CA TYR A 182 -11.30 -11.22 8.59
C TYR A 182 -12.19 -11.70 7.45
N LEU A 183 -13.18 -10.89 7.12
CA LEU A 183 -14.14 -11.14 6.05
C LEU A 183 -14.15 -9.92 5.13
N ALA A 184 -13.89 -10.13 3.85
CA ALA A 184 -13.83 -9.04 2.88
C ALA A 184 -14.52 -9.42 1.56
N PRO A 185 -15.62 -8.75 1.18
CA PRO A 185 -16.08 -8.76 -0.20
C PRO A 185 -14.99 -8.38 -1.20
N VAL A 186 -14.19 -7.38 -0.87
CA VAL A 186 -12.92 -7.06 -1.53
C VAL A 186 -11.89 -6.73 -0.45
N GLY A 187 -10.66 -7.24 -0.58
CA GLY A 187 -9.60 -7.04 0.40
C GLY A 187 -8.35 -7.84 0.13
N GLU A 188 -7.51 -8.01 1.15
CA GLU A 188 -6.19 -8.65 1.04
C GLU A 188 -6.17 -9.98 1.81
N PRO A 189 -5.87 -11.11 1.14
CA PRO A 189 -5.62 -12.38 1.81
C PRO A 189 -4.27 -12.38 2.55
N ALA A 190 -4.07 -13.36 3.45
CA ALA A 190 -2.80 -13.53 4.18
C ALA A 190 -1.71 -14.12 3.26
N VAL A 191 -1.31 -13.36 2.23
CA VAL A 191 -0.21 -13.66 1.31
C VAL A 191 0.55 -12.37 0.98
N GLY A 192 1.85 -12.47 0.85
CA GLY A 192 2.69 -11.29 0.62
C GLY A 192 3.11 -10.54 1.91
N PRO A 193 4.00 -9.55 1.75
CA PRO A 193 4.32 -8.57 2.79
C PRO A 193 3.14 -7.60 2.97
N VAL A 194 3.27 -6.62 3.85
CA VAL A 194 2.39 -5.43 3.85
C VAL A 194 2.42 -4.81 2.46
N ALA A 195 1.27 -4.52 1.85
CA ALA A 195 1.19 -3.93 0.52
C ALA A 195 1.94 -2.59 0.43
N PHE A 196 2.59 -2.32 -0.70
CA PHE A 196 3.50 -1.19 -0.87
C PHE A 196 2.89 0.18 -0.52
N PRO A 197 1.59 0.48 -0.77
CA PRO A 197 1.01 1.77 -0.38
C PRO A 197 0.96 2.00 1.14
N HIS A 198 0.94 0.91 1.93
CA HIS A 198 0.87 0.93 3.39
C HIS A 198 2.22 0.67 4.07
N ARG A 199 3.23 0.24 3.33
CA ARG A 199 4.55 -0.08 3.86
C ARG A 199 5.39 1.20 4.04
N PRO A 200 5.79 1.57 5.28
CA PRO A 200 6.48 2.85 5.53
C PRO A 200 7.77 3.05 4.73
N SER A 201 8.41 1.96 4.32
CA SER A 201 9.62 1.98 3.47
C SER A 201 9.36 2.32 2.01
N ALA A 202 8.12 2.15 1.51
CA ALA A 202 7.71 2.37 0.12
C ALA A 202 6.73 3.53 -0.07
N ALA A 203 5.96 3.84 0.95
CA ALA A 203 4.75 4.62 0.84
C ALA A 203 4.95 6.10 0.44
N ASP A 204 6.17 6.59 0.30
CA ASP A 204 6.49 7.95 -0.18
C ASP A 204 7.04 7.96 -1.62
N ASP A 205 7.27 6.79 -2.21
CA ASP A 205 7.54 6.62 -3.64
C ASP A 205 6.20 6.54 -4.40
N PRO A 206 5.95 7.44 -5.38
CA PRO A 206 4.71 7.40 -6.17
C PRO A 206 4.67 6.24 -7.18
N LEU A 207 5.82 5.59 -7.44
CA LEU A 207 5.94 4.50 -8.41
C LEU A 207 5.82 3.14 -7.69
N ALA A 208 5.01 2.25 -8.24
CA ALA A 208 4.89 0.89 -7.74
C ALA A 208 6.21 0.10 -7.89
N PRO A 209 6.47 -0.94 -7.08
CA PRO A 209 7.56 -1.86 -7.33
C PRO A 209 7.37 -2.63 -8.64
N THR A 210 8.42 -2.82 -9.41
CA THR A 210 8.38 -3.67 -10.62
C THR A 210 8.21 -5.15 -10.30
N SER A 211 8.45 -5.52 -9.04
CA SER A 211 8.27 -6.85 -8.45
C SER A 211 6.90 -7.09 -7.83
N HIS A 212 5.97 -6.13 -7.92
CA HIS A 212 4.66 -6.14 -7.28
C HIS A 212 3.91 -7.47 -7.46
N HIS A 213 3.83 -8.00 -8.70
CA HIS A 213 3.12 -9.25 -9.00
C HIS A 213 3.79 -10.53 -8.46
N TRP A 214 5.03 -10.45 -7.97
CA TRP A 214 5.73 -11.57 -7.30
C TRP A 214 5.58 -11.54 -5.78
N GLN A 215 5.09 -10.44 -5.22
CA GLN A 215 5.09 -10.19 -3.78
C GLN A 215 3.72 -9.85 -3.24
N ASP A 216 3.18 -8.68 -3.56
CA ASP A 216 1.96 -8.11 -3.00
C ASP A 216 0.85 -7.83 -4.04
N GLY A 217 0.91 -8.46 -5.23
CA GLY A 217 -0.10 -8.31 -6.29
C GLY A 217 -1.53 -8.75 -5.91
N THR A 218 -1.68 -9.53 -4.84
CA THR A 218 -2.99 -9.97 -4.33
C THR A 218 -3.62 -9.01 -3.30
N HIS A 219 -3.10 -7.78 -3.14
CA HIS A 219 -3.61 -6.84 -2.13
C HIS A 219 -5.02 -6.30 -2.45
N ILE A 220 -5.53 -6.48 -3.66
CA ILE A 220 -6.93 -6.26 -4.05
C ILE A 220 -7.47 -7.55 -4.61
N THR A 221 -8.31 -8.23 -3.85
CA THR A 221 -8.89 -9.53 -4.19
C THR A 221 -10.37 -9.55 -3.86
N PHE A 222 -11.22 -9.95 -4.81
CA PHE A 222 -12.67 -10.01 -4.62
C PHE A 222 -13.09 -11.34 -3.98
N GLY A 223 -13.41 -11.29 -2.69
CA GLY A 223 -13.80 -12.42 -1.85
C GLY A 223 -12.61 -13.00 -1.09
N VAL A 224 -12.52 -12.64 0.20
CA VAL A 224 -11.47 -13.11 1.12
C VAL A 224 -12.08 -13.51 2.46
N VAL A 225 -11.67 -14.66 2.96
CA VAL A 225 -11.90 -15.10 4.33
C VAL A 225 -10.56 -15.49 4.93
N THR A 226 -10.15 -14.81 6.01
CA THR A 226 -8.90 -15.13 6.73
C THR A 226 -9.20 -15.42 8.19
N ALA A 227 -8.69 -16.53 8.69
CA ALA A 227 -8.68 -16.85 10.11
C ALA A 227 -7.26 -16.85 10.64
N GLY A 228 -7.06 -16.36 11.86
CA GLY A 228 -5.75 -16.29 12.47
C GLY A 228 -5.76 -16.62 13.97
N VAL A 229 -4.60 -17.06 14.43
CA VAL A 229 -4.27 -17.21 15.85
C VAL A 229 -3.05 -16.34 16.13
N PHE A 230 -3.11 -15.58 17.20
CA PHE A 230 -2.02 -14.66 17.52
C PHE A 230 -1.71 -14.56 19.00
N THR A 231 -0.46 -14.27 19.28
CA THR A 231 0.06 -13.78 20.55
C THR A 231 0.45 -12.32 20.36
N ARG A 232 1.05 -11.69 21.38
CA ARG A 232 1.58 -10.34 21.22
C ARG A 232 2.68 -10.24 20.13
N ASN A 233 3.43 -11.32 19.91
CA ASN A 233 4.62 -11.25 19.04
C ASN A 233 4.58 -12.19 17.83
N VAL A 234 3.64 -13.11 17.76
CA VAL A 234 3.56 -14.11 16.68
C VAL A 234 2.12 -14.20 16.20
N LYS A 235 1.91 -14.25 14.91
CA LYS A 235 0.61 -14.48 14.28
C LYS A 235 0.74 -15.51 13.17
N LEU A 236 -0.12 -16.52 13.18
CA LEU A 236 -0.31 -17.49 12.11
C LEU A 236 -1.71 -17.31 11.53
N GLU A 237 -1.79 -17.18 10.22
CA GLU A 237 -3.01 -16.92 9.49
C GLU A 237 -3.17 -17.89 8.31
N ALA A 238 -4.41 -18.18 7.97
CA ALA A 238 -4.75 -18.89 6.74
C ALA A 238 -5.93 -18.19 6.05
N SER A 239 -5.87 -18.11 4.73
CA SER A 239 -6.92 -17.49 3.92
C SER A 239 -7.49 -18.46 2.90
N TRP A 240 -8.80 -18.31 2.64
CA TRP A 240 -9.47 -18.76 1.42
C TRP A 240 -9.94 -17.56 0.65
N PHE A 241 -9.65 -17.54 -0.64
CA PHE A 241 -9.92 -16.36 -1.46
C PHE A 241 -10.02 -16.73 -2.94
N ASN A 242 -10.44 -15.77 -3.74
CA ASN A 242 -10.40 -15.84 -5.16
C ASN A 242 -9.01 -15.40 -5.67
N GLY A 243 -8.24 -16.32 -6.25
CA GLY A 243 -6.85 -16.05 -6.63
C GLY A 243 -6.66 -15.23 -7.89
N ARG A 244 -7.73 -15.02 -8.68
CA ARG A 244 -7.63 -14.25 -9.92
C ARG A 244 -7.54 -12.75 -9.63
N GLU A 245 -6.63 -12.06 -10.28
CA GLU A 245 -6.55 -10.61 -10.26
C GLU A 245 -7.85 -9.96 -10.77
N PRO A 246 -8.19 -8.75 -10.33
CA PRO A 246 -9.35 -8.01 -10.80
C PRO A 246 -9.38 -7.89 -12.34
N ASP A 247 -10.57 -7.82 -12.94
CA ASP A 247 -10.71 -7.60 -14.37
C ASP A 247 -10.37 -6.15 -14.78
N GLU A 248 -10.42 -5.85 -16.07
CA GLU A 248 -10.10 -4.53 -16.61
C GLU A 248 -11.17 -3.46 -16.30
N ILE A 249 -12.34 -3.85 -15.74
CA ILE A 249 -13.42 -2.93 -15.37
C ILE A 249 -13.22 -2.47 -13.93
N ARG A 250 -12.31 -1.56 -13.71
CA ARG A 250 -11.81 -1.12 -12.39
C ARG A 250 -12.85 -0.43 -11.48
N THR A 251 -14.12 -0.28 -11.91
CA THR A 251 -15.14 0.46 -11.14
C THR A 251 -16.29 -0.40 -10.63
N ASN A 252 -16.27 -1.70 -10.89
CA ASN A 252 -17.31 -2.64 -10.45
C ASN A 252 -16.79 -3.60 -9.37
N PHE A 253 -17.69 -4.46 -8.88
CA PHE A 253 -17.34 -5.64 -8.08
C PHE A 253 -17.16 -6.82 -9.03
N ASP A 254 -15.95 -7.33 -9.15
CA ASP A 254 -15.62 -8.43 -10.04
C ASP A 254 -15.87 -9.80 -9.38
N TYR A 255 -17.11 -10.27 -9.45
CA TYR A 255 -17.51 -11.62 -8.96
C TYR A 255 -17.84 -12.61 -10.08
N ALA A 256 -17.78 -12.21 -11.35
CA ALA A 256 -18.15 -13.07 -12.46
C ALA A 256 -17.22 -14.30 -12.56
N GLY A 257 -17.77 -15.50 -12.43
CA GLY A 257 -17.02 -16.77 -12.49
C GLY A 257 -16.04 -16.99 -11.33
N ARG A 258 -16.06 -16.15 -10.29
CA ARG A 258 -15.11 -16.22 -9.18
C ARG A 258 -15.58 -17.22 -8.12
N ARG A 259 -14.59 -17.90 -7.52
CA ARG A 259 -14.78 -18.87 -6.45
C ARG A 259 -13.68 -18.70 -5.42
N LEU A 260 -13.93 -19.09 -4.18
CA LEU A 260 -12.88 -19.21 -3.16
C LEU A 260 -12.13 -20.53 -3.40
N ASP A 261 -11.28 -20.57 -4.39
CA ASP A 261 -10.54 -21.75 -4.85
C ASP A 261 -9.01 -21.63 -4.69
N SER A 262 -8.58 -20.54 -4.12
CA SER A 262 -7.20 -20.27 -3.75
C SER A 262 -7.04 -20.21 -2.24
N TYR A 263 -5.85 -20.51 -1.75
CA TYR A 263 -5.59 -20.52 -0.31
C TYR A 263 -4.16 -20.10 -0.01
N SER A 264 -3.96 -19.56 1.18
CA SER A 264 -2.64 -19.16 1.66
C SER A 264 -2.48 -19.40 3.16
N ALA A 265 -1.21 -19.36 3.59
CA ALA A 265 -0.82 -19.26 4.98
C ALA A 265 0.30 -18.23 5.12
N ARG A 266 0.26 -17.44 6.20
CA ARG A 266 1.30 -16.48 6.56
C ARG A 266 1.65 -16.60 8.04
N LEU A 267 2.94 -16.69 8.32
CA LEU A 267 3.51 -16.56 9.64
C LEU A 267 4.17 -15.20 9.78
N THR A 268 3.80 -14.43 10.80
CA THR A 268 4.42 -13.14 11.13
C THR A 268 4.98 -13.18 12.55
N VAL A 269 6.18 -12.65 12.72
CA VAL A 269 6.88 -12.55 14.01
C VAL A 269 7.38 -11.12 14.19
N ASN A 270 6.95 -10.47 15.29
CA ASN A 270 7.47 -9.17 15.73
C ASN A 270 8.33 -9.42 16.99
N PRO A 271 9.65 -9.68 16.86
CA PRO A 271 10.51 -10.01 17.99
C PRO A 271 10.73 -8.84 18.95
N GLY A 272 10.37 -7.64 18.53
CA GLY A 272 10.43 -6.40 19.28
C GLY A 272 9.79 -5.25 18.49
N PRO A 273 9.75 -4.04 19.05
CA PRO A 273 8.98 -2.95 18.48
C PRO A 273 9.49 -2.43 17.12
N ARG A 274 10.73 -2.75 16.76
CA ARG A 274 11.39 -2.26 15.55
C ARG A 274 11.28 -3.20 14.35
N TRP A 275 10.86 -4.46 14.54
CA TRP A 275 10.92 -5.48 13.52
C TRP A 275 9.58 -6.17 13.30
N SER A 276 9.28 -6.44 12.04
CA SER A 276 8.24 -7.38 11.63
C SER A 276 8.82 -8.30 10.55
N LEU A 277 8.82 -9.59 10.83
CA LEU A 277 9.32 -10.64 9.95
C LEU A 277 8.16 -11.49 9.50
N SER A 278 8.01 -11.76 8.20
CA SER A 278 6.96 -12.66 7.72
C SER A 278 7.45 -13.62 6.65
N THR A 279 6.79 -14.75 6.56
CA THR A 279 6.91 -15.71 5.47
C THR A 279 5.53 -16.20 5.08
N TRP A 280 5.33 -16.50 3.80
CA TRP A 280 4.05 -16.92 3.26
C TRP A 280 4.19 -17.98 2.18
N TYR A 281 3.09 -18.71 2.02
CA TYR A 281 2.85 -19.61 0.92
C TYR A 281 1.42 -19.43 0.45
N ALA A 282 1.19 -19.46 -0.85
CA ALA A 282 -0.13 -19.47 -1.45
C ALA A 282 -0.20 -20.42 -2.64
N TYR A 283 -1.36 -21.00 -2.84
CA TYR A 283 -1.80 -21.58 -4.11
C TYR A 283 -2.79 -20.62 -4.74
N LEU A 284 -2.52 -20.17 -5.95
CA LEU A 284 -3.35 -19.26 -6.73
C LEU A 284 -3.93 -20.00 -7.92
N LYS A 285 -5.24 -20.09 -7.98
CA LYS A 285 -5.97 -20.66 -9.12
C LYS A 285 -6.23 -19.57 -10.14
N SER A 286 -5.75 -19.77 -11.38
CA SER A 286 -5.99 -18.85 -12.50
C SER A 286 -5.72 -17.37 -12.15
N PRO A 287 -4.53 -17.01 -11.64
CA PRO A 287 -4.27 -15.65 -11.16
C PRO A 287 -4.37 -14.62 -12.29
N GLU A 288 -3.94 -14.97 -13.50
CA GLU A 288 -3.91 -14.06 -14.63
C GLU A 288 -5.09 -14.25 -15.58
N GLY A 289 -5.75 -13.17 -15.95
CA GLY A 289 -6.94 -13.20 -16.80
C GLY A 289 -6.66 -13.73 -18.22
N LEU A 290 -5.45 -13.54 -18.74
CA LEU A 290 -5.04 -14.03 -20.05
C LEU A 290 -4.70 -15.52 -20.05
N HIS A 291 -4.40 -16.10 -18.89
CA HIS A 291 -4.03 -17.52 -18.69
C HIS A 291 -4.98 -18.22 -17.70
N PRO A 292 -6.28 -18.33 -18.01
CA PRO A 292 -7.28 -18.82 -17.07
C PRO A 292 -7.11 -20.29 -16.66
N ASP A 293 -6.37 -21.07 -17.43
CA ASP A 293 -6.08 -22.48 -17.17
C ASP A 293 -4.83 -22.71 -16.34
N GLU A 294 -4.04 -21.66 -16.09
CA GLU A 294 -2.80 -21.74 -15.35
C GLU A 294 -3.04 -21.49 -13.85
N SER A 295 -2.20 -22.11 -13.05
CA SER A 295 -2.21 -21.92 -11.58
C SER A 295 -0.77 -21.89 -11.10
N LEU A 296 -0.51 -21.25 -9.97
CA LEU A 296 0.85 -21.14 -9.45
C LEU A 296 0.89 -21.26 -7.93
N HIS A 297 2.08 -21.56 -7.42
CA HIS A 297 2.45 -21.40 -6.03
C HIS A 297 3.22 -20.09 -5.86
N ARG A 298 2.81 -19.26 -4.90
CA ARG A 298 3.52 -18.05 -4.51
C ARG A 298 4.15 -18.24 -3.15
N ILE A 299 5.45 -18.03 -3.07
CA ILE A 299 6.21 -18.13 -1.82
C ILE A 299 7.00 -16.85 -1.58
N GLY A 300 7.29 -16.56 -0.33
CA GLY A 300 8.15 -15.43 -0.03
C GLY A 300 8.40 -15.22 1.45
N ALA A 301 9.22 -14.21 1.70
CA ALA A 301 9.56 -13.74 3.04
C ALA A 301 9.85 -12.24 3.01
N SER A 302 9.61 -11.57 4.14
CA SER A 302 9.96 -10.16 4.32
C SER A 302 10.53 -9.89 5.70
N ALA A 303 11.40 -8.89 5.75
CA ALA A 303 11.91 -8.30 6.97
C ALA A 303 11.72 -6.78 6.90
N LEU A 304 10.81 -6.27 7.72
CA LEU A 304 10.52 -4.85 7.83
C LEU A 304 11.12 -4.32 9.13
N THR A 305 11.73 -3.14 9.06
CA THR A 305 12.25 -2.47 10.26
C THR A 305 11.88 -1.00 10.26
N THR A 306 11.63 -0.45 11.44
CA THR A 306 11.42 0.98 11.65
C THR A 306 12.07 1.40 12.95
N GLN A 307 12.79 2.52 12.92
CA GLN A 307 13.42 3.11 14.09
C GLN A 307 13.31 4.64 14.07
N ALA A 308 13.28 5.23 15.25
CA ALA A 308 13.34 6.68 15.39
C ALA A 308 14.72 7.21 15.00
N VAL A 309 14.74 8.40 14.37
CA VAL A 309 15.95 9.15 14.01
C VAL A 309 15.84 10.53 14.64
N GLY A 310 16.76 10.88 15.54
CA GLY A 310 16.66 12.11 16.31
C GLY A 310 15.35 12.16 17.12
N THR A 311 14.76 13.34 17.23
CA THR A 311 13.54 13.58 18.01
C THR A 311 12.26 13.55 17.17
N ARG A 312 12.33 13.71 15.86
CA ARG A 312 11.17 13.84 14.97
C ARG A 312 11.21 12.95 13.74
N GLY A 313 12.37 12.39 13.42
CA GLY A 313 12.56 11.57 12.23
C GLY A 313 12.28 10.09 12.46
N THR A 314 12.13 9.36 11.35
CA THR A 314 12.01 7.90 11.33
C THR A 314 12.79 7.32 10.15
N TRP A 315 13.33 6.12 10.34
CA TRP A 315 13.96 5.36 9.28
C TRP A 315 13.28 4.01 9.18
N SER A 316 12.62 3.77 8.03
CA SER A 316 11.93 2.53 7.72
C SER A 316 12.59 1.84 6.53
N SER A 317 12.83 0.54 6.62
CA SER A 317 13.41 -0.25 5.54
C SER A 317 12.72 -1.61 5.44
N ALA A 318 12.72 -2.18 4.25
CA ALA A 318 12.23 -3.53 4.00
C ALA A 318 13.15 -4.27 3.03
N LEU A 319 13.39 -5.56 3.34
CA LEU A 319 13.95 -6.54 2.43
C LEU A 319 12.88 -7.59 2.18
N ILE A 320 12.55 -7.83 0.91
CA ILE A 320 11.46 -8.71 0.51
C ILE A 320 11.96 -9.64 -0.59
N TYR A 321 11.67 -10.92 -0.43
CA TYR A 321 11.80 -11.95 -1.46
C TYR A 321 10.42 -12.47 -1.81
N GLY A 322 10.11 -12.61 -3.08
CA GLY A 322 8.90 -13.24 -3.59
C GLY A 322 9.18 -14.05 -4.83
N ALA A 323 8.47 -15.16 -4.99
CA ALA A 323 8.62 -16.01 -6.16
C ALA A 323 7.28 -16.66 -6.53
N ASN A 324 7.06 -16.78 -7.83
CA ASN A 324 5.96 -17.51 -8.47
C ASN A 324 6.51 -18.77 -9.12
N ASP A 325 5.94 -19.92 -8.78
CA ASP A 325 6.24 -21.23 -9.33
C ASP A 325 5.00 -21.73 -10.08
N GLN A 326 5.00 -21.63 -11.39
CA GLN A 326 3.89 -22.09 -12.23
C GLN A 326 3.76 -23.61 -12.15
N ILE A 327 2.52 -24.10 -12.04
CA ILE A 327 2.26 -25.55 -12.00
C ILE A 327 2.42 -26.11 -13.42
N GLY A 328 3.59 -26.65 -13.69
CA GLY A 328 3.97 -27.18 -14.99
C GLY A 328 5.48 -27.02 -15.23
N PRO A 329 5.96 -27.32 -16.43
CA PRO A 329 7.36 -27.09 -16.76
C PRO A 329 7.60 -25.59 -16.93
N GLY A 330 8.41 -25.02 -16.07
CA GLY A 330 8.82 -23.63 -16.11
C GLY A 330 9.82 -23.33 -15.01
N PRO A 331 10.60 -22.28 -15.14
CA PRO A 331 11.52 -21.87 -14.09
C PRO A 331 10.80 -21.08 -12.99
N LEU A 332 11.40 -21.03 -11.81
CA LEU A 332 10.93 -20.21 -10.70
C LEU A 332 11.15 -18.72 -11.02
N ALA A 333 10.06 -17.99 -11.24
CA ALA A 333 10.11 -16.54 -11.41
C ALA A 333 10.28 -15.87 -10.05
N SER A 334 11.41 -15.24 -9.80
CA SER A 334 11.79 -14.70 -8.49
C SER A 334 12.05 -13.19 -8.50
N SER A 335 11.86 -12.57 -7.36
CA SER A 335 12.12 -11.14 -7.14
C SER A 335 12.76 -10.87 -5.78
N VAL A 336 13.57 -9.83 -5.72
CA VAL A 336 14.13 -9.28 -4.49
C VAL A 336 13.96 -7.78 -4.51
N VAL A 337 13.48 -7.22 -3.40
CA VAL A 337 13.35 -5.77 -3.20
C VAL A 337 14.04 -5.37 -1.91
N LEU A 338 14.86 -4.35 -2.00
CA LEU A 338 15.35 -3.56 -0.86
C LEU A 338 14.81 -2.16 -1.01
N GLU A 339 14.05 -1.69 -0.04
CA GLU A 339 13.52 -0.33 -0.04
C GLU A 339 13.72 0.35 1.31
N SER A 340 13.81 1.66 1.28
CA SER A 340 14.10 2.45 2.48
C SER A 340 13.54 3.86 2.34
N THR A 341 12.96 4.37 3.44
CA THR A 341 12.51 5.75 3.61
C THR A 341 13.09 6.31 4.88
N LEU A 342 13.83 7.41 4.76
CA LEU A 342 14.43 8.16 5.84
C LEU A 342 13.77 9.55 5.94
N ASP A 343 12.84 9.70 6.86
CA ASP A 343 12.36 11.01 7.31
C ASP A 343 13.35 11.54 8.35
N LEU A 344 14.07 12.61 8.03
CA LEU A 344 15.11 13.16 8.91
C LEU A 344 14.52 13.95 10.09
N ASP A 345 13.47 14.73 9.83
CA ASP A 345 13.04 15.79 10.76
C ASP A 345 11.53 16.12 10.68
N GLY A 346 10.74 15.29 9.98
CA GLY A 346 9.34 15.55 9.67
C GLY A 346 9.12 16.51 8.50
N THR A 347 10.20 17.05 7.91
CA THR A 347 10.16 18.00 6.79
C THR A 347 10.86 17.43 5.56
N ASN A 348 12.01 16.82 5.75
CA ASN A 348 12.89 16.33 4.68
C ASN A 348 12.91 14.80 4.71
N THR A 349 12.42 14.17 3.65
CA THR A 349 12.35 12.73 3.50
C THR A 349 13.14 12.29 2.28
N PHE A 350 14.02 11.31 2.44
CA PHE A 350 14.71 10.60 1.37
C PHE A 350 14.14 9.19 1.27
N PHE A 351 13.95 8.72 0.06
CA PHE A 351 13.48 7.35 -0.16
C PHE A 351 14.22 6.72 -1.35
N GLY A 352 14.22 5.40 -1.39
CA GLY A 352 14.82 4.67 -2.49
C GLY A 352 14.45 3.20 -2.48
N ARG A 353 14.61 2.56 -3.64
CA ARG A 353 14.30 1.16 -3.87
C ARG A 353 15.28 0.56 -4.86
N ALA A 354 15.82 -0.61 -4.55
CA ALA A 354 16.59 -1.43 -5.45
C ALA A 354 15.84 -2.75 -5.67
N GLU A 355 15.67 -3.15 -6.92
CA GLU A 355 14.87 -4.31 -7.31
C GLU A 355 15.64 -5.22 -8.26
N TYR A 356 15.41 -6.51 -8.09
CA TYR A 356 15.73 -7.56 -9.05
C TYR A 356 14.47 -8.37 -9.30
N VAL A 357 14.15 -8.64 -10.57
CA VAL A 357 13.00 -9.46 -10.96
C VAL A 357 13.36 -10.29 -12.16
N ARG A 358 13.00 -11.57 -12.15
CA ARG A 358 13.05 -12.46 -13.31
C ARG A 358 11.70 -12.45 -13.99
N LYS A 359 11.70 -12.10 -15.29
CA LYS A 359 10.49 -11.95 -16.11
C LYS A 359 10.64 -12.71 -17.42
N SER A 360 9.54 -13.28 -17.90
CA SER A 360 9.49 -13.97 -19.19
C SER A 360 9.44 -13.00 -20.37
N ALA A 361 9.74 -13.51 -21.57
CA ALA A 361 9.55 -12.77 -22.82
C ALA A 361 8.08 -12.43 -23.07
N GLU A 362 7.16 -13.27 -22.61
CA GLU A 362 5.73 -13.03 -22.69
C GLU A 362 5.32 -11.86 -21.84
N GLU A 363 5.70 -11.82 -20.56
CA GLU A 363 5.44 -10.73 -19.63
C GLU A 363 6.01 -9.39 -20.10
N LEU A 364 7.23 -9.40 -20.67
CA LEU A 364 7.87 -8.21 -21.23
C LEU A 364 7.41 -7.90 -22.66
N VAL A 365 6.55 -8.73 -23.25
CA VAL A 365 6.10 -8.63 -24.66
C VAL A 365 7.27 -8.47 -25.61
N ILE A 366 8.11 -9.53 -25.71
CA ILE A 366 9.28 -9.60 -26.59
C ILE A 366 8.98 -10.54 -27.77
N PRO A 367 8.44 -10.06 -28.89
CA PRO A 367 7.95 -10.92 -29.98
C PRO A 367 9.06 -11.73 -30.69
N SER A 368 10.32 -11.31 -30.54
CA SER A 368 11.48 -11.95 -31.16
C SER A 368 12.03 -13.14 -30.37
N ALA A 369 11.48 -13.42 -29.19
CA ALA A 369 11.93 -14.50 -28.31
C ALA A 369 10.80 -15.53 -28.09
N SER A 370 11.17 -16.74 -27.62
CA SER A 370 10.18 -17.70 -27.13
C SER A 370 9.47 -17.10 -25.89
N PRO A 371 8.15 -17.27 -25.74
CA PRO A 371 7.41 -16.77 -24.57
C PRO A 371 8.04 -17.12 -23.22
N THR A 372 8.60 -18.32 -23.12
CA THR A 372 9.26 -18.85 -21.91
C THR A 372 10.72 -18.41 -21.73
N THR A 373 11.28 -17.59 -22.64
CA THR A 373 12.62 -17.04 -22.45
C THR A 373 12.64 -16.08 -21.27
N GLU A 374 13.56 -16.28 -20.32
CA GLU A 374 13.65 -15.45 -19.12
C GLU A 374 14.69 -14.35 -19.26
N TYR A 375 14.39 -13.24 -18.61
CA TYR A 375 15.25 -12.07 -18.51
C TYR A 375 15.36 -11.63 -17.05
N ASP A 376 16.61 -11.48 -16.58
CA ASP A 376 16.90 -10.86 -15.32
C ASP A 376 16.90 -9.34 -15.52
N VAL A 377 15.94 -8.65 -14.90
CA VAL A 377 15.82 -7.19 -14.95
C VAL A 377 15.98 -6.59 -13.55
N GLY A 378 16.48 -5.39 -13.49
CA GLY A 378 16.65 -4.66 -12.23
C GLY A 378 16.16 -3.23 -12.34
N ALA A 379 15.87 -2.61 -11.21
CA ALA A 379 15.55 -1.19 -11.12
C ALA A 379 16.20 -0.57 -9.88
N LEU A 380 16.60 0.68 -9.98
CA LEU A 380 17.04 1.52 -8.88
C LEU A 380 16.24 2.82 -8.95
N ALA A 381 15.56 3.18 -7.85
CA ALA A 381 14.87 4.45 -7.68
C ALA A 381 15.44 5.19 -6.47
N LEU A 382 15.63 6.51 -6.59
CA LEU A 382 16.02 7.39 -5.50
C LEU A 382 15.20 8.67 -5.57
N GLY A 383 14.65 9.09 -4.44
CA GLY A 383 13.80 10.25 -4.36
C GLY A 383 14.02 11.10 -3.12
N TYR A 384 13.54 12.32 -3.23
CA TYR A 384 13.50 13.30 -2.16
C TYR A 384 12.13 13.97 -2.12
N LEU A 385 11.63 14.18 -0.90
CA LEU A 385 10.35 14.80 -0.61
C LEU A 385 10.51 15.85 0.46
N ARG A 386 9.94 17.05 0.24
CA ARG A 386 9.93 18.14 1.20
C ARG A 386 8.52 18.54 1.57
N LEU A 387 8.19 18.49 2.85
CA LEU A 387 6.96 19.05 3.41
C LEU A 387 6.99 20.58 3.19
N ILE A 388 5.93 21.10 2.55
CA ILE A 388 5.83 22.54 2.22
C ILE A 388 4.69 23.24 2.98
N ALA A 389 3.67 22.50 3.36
CA ALA A 389 2.54 23.06 4.10
C ALA A 389 1.83 21.98 4.93
N THR A 390 1.29 22.41 6.08
CA THR A 390 0.36 21.65 6.90
C THR A 390 -0.81 22.54 7.27
N GLY A 391 -2.03 22.13 6.97
CA GLY A 391 -3.22 22.89 7.26
C GLY A 391 -4.49 22.17 6.83
N ALA A 392 -5.63 22.55 7.40
CA ALA A 392 -6.94 21.94 7.10
C ALA A 392 -6.96 20.41 7.24
N GLY A 393 -6.16 19.84 8.16
CA GLY A 393 -6.08 18.40 8.38
C GLY A 393 -5.23 17.64 7.34
N LEU A 394 -4.53 18.35 6.44
CA LEU A 394 -3.69 17.78 5.39
C LEU A 394 -2.25 18.28 5.50
N ALA A 395 -1.32 17.41 5.10
CA ALA A 395 0.09 17.71 4.88
C ALA A 395 0.39 17.63 3.38
N ALA A 396 0.95 18.71 2.83
CA ALA A 396 1.35 18.83 1.43
C ALA A 396 2.88 18.83 1.32
N ALA A 397 3.41 18.02 0.42
CA ALA A 397 4.84 17.94 0.18
C ALA A 397 5.13 17.86 -1.33
N VAL A 398 6.23 18.45 -1.76
CA VAL A 398 6.75 18.34 -3.14
C VAL A 398 7.90 17.34 -3.17
N GLY A 399 7.98 16.56 -4.23
CA GLY A 399 9.01 15.55 -4.36
C GLY A 399 9.45 15.29 -5.79
N VAL A 400 10.58 14.63 -5.89
CA VAL A 400 11.17 14.13 -7.14
C VAL A 400 11.71 12.72 -6.90
N CYS A 401 11.52 11.85 -7.89
CA CYS A 401 12.08 10.49 -7.93
C CYS A 401 12.77 10.28 -9.27
N GLY A 402 14.04 9.89 -9.26
CA GLY A 402 14.77 9.42 -10.43
C GLY A 402 14.84 7.90 -10.42
N SER A 403 14.66 7.25 -11.58
CA SER A 403 14.76 5.81 -11.72
C SER A 403 15.71 5.41 -12.86
N VAL A 404 16.37 4.28 -12.71
CA VAL A 404 17.17 3.61 -13.74
C VAL A 404 16.81 2.14 -13.74
N ASN A 405 16.46 1.61 -14.92
CA ASN A 405 16.21 0.20 -15.11
C ASN A 405 17.44 -0.47 -15.73
N PHE A 406 17.71 -1.71 -15.37
CA PHE A 406 18.82 -2.50 -15.90
C PHE A 406 18.24 -3.66 -16.68
N VAL A 407 18.52 -3.71 -17.99
CA VAL A 407 18.05 -4.79 -18.86
C VAL A 407 19.23 -5.52 -19.48
N PRO A 408 19.11 -6.83 -19.77
CA PRO A 408 20.14 -7.59 -20.49
C PRO A 408 20.49 -6.98 -21.84
N SER A 409 21.69 -7.23 -22.33
CA SER A 409 22.15 -6.71 -23.65
C SER A 409 21.25 -7.14 -24.80
N SER A 410 20.62 -8.31 -24.72
CA SER A 410 19.65 -8.82 -25.69
C SER A 410 18.40 -7.94 -25.84
N LEU A 411 18.04 -7.17 -24.81
CA LEU A 411 16.91 -6.25 -24.82
C LEU A 411 17.29 -4.81 -25.18
N ASN A 412 18.56 -4.54 -25.50
CA ASN A 412 19.02 -3.19 -25.81
C ASN A 412 18.27 -2.57 -27.01
N ALA A 413 17.99 -3.36 -28.05
CA ALA A 413 17.22 -2.89 -29.21
C ALA A 413 15.74 -2.58 -28.86
N VAL A 414 15.18 -3.28 -27.86
CA VAL A 414 13.81 -3.12 -27.42
C VAL A 414 13.65 -1.86 -26.59
N TYR A 415 14.56 -1.61 -25.64
CA TYR A 415 14.48 -0.48 -24.72
C TYR A 415 15.29 0.75 -25.15
N GLY A 416 16.10 0.62 -26.23
CA GLY A 416 16.97 1.68 -26.76
C GLY A 416 18.23 1.93 -25.93
N SER A 417 18.35 1.30 -24.76
CA SER A 417 19.48 1.36 -23.85
C SER A 417 19.47 0.16 -22.92
N ARG A 418 20.61 -0.22 -22.38
CA ARG A 418 20.70 -1.17 -21.26
C ARG A 418 20.32 -0.57 -19.91
N THR A 419 20.26 0.76 -19.85
CA THR A 419 19.98 1.53 -18.64
C THR A 419 18.96 2.64 -18.93
N PRO A 420 17.75 2.32 -19.43
CA PRO A 420 16.74 3.34 -19.63
C PRO A 420 16.35 3.95 -18.28
N ALA A 421 16.23 5.29 -18.25
CA ALA A 421 16.01 6.06 -17.04
C ALA A 421 14.68 6.82 -17.09
N GLY A 422 14.15 7.16 -15.93
CA GLY A 422 12.93 7.94 -15.77
C GLY A 422 13.03 8.97 -14.66
N VAL A 423 12.08 9.88 -14.63
CA VAL A 423 11.92 10.86 -13.56
C VAL A 423 10.43 11.13 -13.30
N ALA A 424 10.03 11.16 -12.04
CA ALA A 424 8.73 11.60 -11.59
C ALA A 424 8.88 12.85 -10.72
N ILE A 425 8.08 13.89 -10.99
CA ILE A 425 7.96 15.09 -10.15
C ILE A 425 6.53 15.11 -9.63
N PHE A 426 6.35 15.33 -8.33
CA PHE A 426 5.02 15.17 -7.74
C PHE A 426 4.74 16.11 -6.57
N LEU A 427 3.45 16.35 -6.35
CA LEU A 427 2.88 16.88 -5.12
C LEU A 427 2.19 15.74 -4.38
N ARG A 428 2.62 15.46 -3.15
CA ARG A 428 1.98 14.49 -2.27
C ARG A 428 1.06 15.18 -1.26
N LEU A 429 -0.17 14.66 -1.13
CA LEU A 429 -1.12 15.02 -0.09
C LEU A 429 -1.40 13.81 0.80
N ARG A 430 -1.47 14.03 2.12
CA ARG A 430 -1.88 13.01 3.10
C ARG A 430 -2.57 13.64 4.31
N PRO A 431 -3.38 12.90 5.09
CA PRO A 431 -3.87 13.36 6.38
C PRO A 431 -2.72 13.69 7.35
N VAL A 432 -2.97 14.65 8.24
CA VAL A 432 -2.02 15.00 9.31
C VAL A 432 -2.16 13.97 10.42
N GLY A 433 -1.06 13.31 10.80
CA GLY A 433 -1.02 12.43 11.96
C GLY A 433 -1.04 13.19 13.29
N ALA A 434 -1.46 12.52 14.35
CA ALA A 434 -1.58 13.11 15.68
C ALA A 434 -0.29 13.77 16.22
N ARG A 435 0.88 13.41 15.72
CA ARG A 435 2.18 14.02 16.09
C ARG A 435 2.53 15.30 15.31
N GLU A 436 1.90 15.55 14.17
CA GLU A 436 2.21 16.70 13.32
C GLU A 436 1.31 17.91 13.60
N GLY A 437 0.19 17.70 14.26
CA GLY A 437 -0.74 18.75 14.72
C GLY A 437 -0.30 19.45 16.01
N GLY A 438 0.99 19.39 16.38
CA GLY A 438 1.53 20.05 17.57
C GLY A 438 1.18 21.52 17.59
N MET A 439 0.17 21.88 18.42
CA MET A 439 -0.15 23.27 18.76
C MET A 439 1.13 23.95 19.25
N LYS A 440 1.51 25.06 18.62
CA LYS A 440 2.32 26.09 19.28
C LYS A 440 1.57 26.46 20.56
N MET A 441 2.07 26.04 21.71
CA MET A 441 1.69 26.64 22.96
C MET A 441 2.30 28.05 23.02
N GLU A 442 1.64 29.02 22.43
CA GLU A 442 1.85 30.42 22.75
C GLU A 442 1.07 30.71 24.03
N GLY A 443 1.80 30.99 25.11
CA GLY A 443 1.27 31.64 26.30
C GLY A 443 0.99 30.74 27.51
N MET A 444 2.00 30.14 28.12
CA MET A 444 2.00 29.95 29.57
C MET A 444 2.82 31.09 30.21
N PRO A 445 2.26 31.89 31.10
CA PRO A 445 3.05 32.82 31.90
C PRO A 445 3.90 32.02 32.88
N ASP A 446 5.20 32.39 32.95
CA ASP A 446 6.14 31.91 33.95
C ASP A 446 5.60 32.13 35.34
N MET A 447 5.21 31.06 36.02
CA MET A 447 5.03 31.10 37.48
C MET A 447 6.34 30.73 38.16
N HIS A 448 7.32 31.62 38.08
CA HIS A 448 8.41 31.70 39.04
C HIS A 448 8.06 32.77 40.10
N GLY A 449 8.11 32.38 41.36
CA GLY A 449 8.19 33.34 42.44
C GLY A 449 7.31 33.01 43.65
N GLY A 450 7.92 32.46 44.64
CA GLY A 450 7.34 32.29 45.97
C GLY A 450 8.34 31.69 46.94
N SER A 451 9.42 32.46 47.24
CA SER A 451 10.19 32.26 48.45
C SER A 451 9.34 32.61 49.67
N HIS A 452 9.25 31.76 50.65
CA HIS A 452 8.87 32.14 52.02
C HIS A 452 9.83 31.51 53.04
N ASP A 453 10.22 32.40 53.90
CA ASP A 453 10.97 32.31 55.13
C ASP A 453 10.58 31.16 56.07
#